data_f4dcd59e28e15365b674e8e1aa928a1f
#
_entry.id   f4dcd59e28e15365b674e8e1aa928a1f
#
_cell.length_a   1.000
_cell.length_b   1.000
_cell.length_c   1.000
_cell.angle_alpha   90.00
_cell.angle_beta   90.00
_cell.angle_gamma   90.00
#
_symmetry.space_group_name_H-M   'P 1'
#
loop_
_entity.id
_entity.type
_entity.pdbx_description
1 polymer ?
#
loop_
_entity_poly.entity_id
_entity_poly.type
_entity_poly.pdbx_seq_one_letter_code
_entity_poly.pdbx_strand_id
1 'polypeptide(L)'
;MSETITLHPIGRVARRGDESVIEVSPEYADALAGVEDQDHLWIVFWMHELPPEERHRLRTHPMGDRSQPMRGVFALHSPCRPNPIGLTRVRLLSRRENSLSVADLDAFDGSPVIDIKSG
;
A
#
# COMPACT_ATOMS: atom_id res chain seq x y z
N MET A 1 -0.15 -0.13 -27.29
CA MET A 1 -0.66 1.15 -26.75
C MET A 1 0.19 1.56 -25.57
N SER A 2 0.68 2.77 -25.56
CA SER A 2 1.49 3.25 -24.46
C SER A 2 0.91 4.55 -23.92
N GLU A 3 0.20 4.41 -22.83
CA GLU A 3 -0.34 5.53 -22.09
C GLU A 3 0.32 5.54 -20.71
N THR A 4 0.71 6.70 -20.26
CA THR A 4 1.33 6.87 -18.95
C THR A 4 0.40 7.64 -18.05
N ILE A 5 0.21 7.13 -16.83
CA ILE A 5 -0.58 7.77 -15.79
C ILE A 5 0.40 8.21 -14.71
N THR A 6 0.27 9.44 -14.27
CA THR A 6 1.11 9.98 -13.19
C THR A 6 0.38 9.86 -11.86
N LEU A 7 1.06 9.29 -10.87
CA LEU A 7 0.57 9.21 -9.50
C LEU A 7 1.38 10.14 -8.60
N HIS A 8 0.71 10.70 -7.61
CA HIS A 8 1.35 11.56 -6.61
C HIS A 8 1.21 10.92 -5.24
N PRO A 9 2.30 10.54 -4.58
CA PRO A 9 2.20 10.02 -3.21
C PRO A 9 1.57 11.07 -2.30
N ILE A 10 0.60 10.63 -1.51
CA ILE A 10 -0.06 11.52 -0.54
C ILE A 10 0.59 11.45 0.84
N GLY A 11 1.49 10.51 1.03
CA GLY A 11 2.18 10.32 2.30
C GLY A 11 3.13 9.15 2.21
N ARG A 12 3.66 8.76 3.38
CA ARG A 12 4.61 7.65 3.48
C ARG A 12 4.36 6.83 4.73
N VAL A 13 4.77 5.59 4.67
CA VAL A 13 4.66 4.66 5.80
C VAL A 13 5.93 4.72 6.62
N ALA A 14 5.77 4.87 7.94
CA ALA A 14 6.85 4.70 8.91
C ALA A 14 6.51 3.51 9.80
N ARG A 15 7.37 2.49 9.80
CA ARG A 15 7.15 1.30 10.63
C ARG A 15 7.66 1.55 12.03
N ARG A 16 6.87 1.19 13.04
CA ARG A 16 7.24 1.33 14.46
C ARG A 16 6.83 0.06 15.20
N GLY A 17 7.73 -0.94 15.19
CA GLY A 17 7.43 -2.23 15.78
C GLY A 17 6.30 -2.92 15.03
N ASP A 18 5.24 -3.29 15.77
CA ASP A 18 4.07 -3.95 15.17
C ASP A 18 3.09 -2.98 14.54
N GLU A 19 3.30 -1.69 14.75
CA GLU A 19 2.43 -0.66 14.21
C GLU A 19 3.09 0.02 13.03
N SER A 20 2.27 0.63 12.19
CA SER A 20 2.73 1.51 11.14
C SER A 20 2.08 2.87 11.34
N VAL A 21 2.81 3.92 11.02
CA VAL A 21 2.28 5.27 11.02
C VAL A 21 2.28 5.75 9.57
N ILE A 22 1.13 6.24 9.13
CA ILE A 22 1.04 6.85 7.81
C ILE A 22 1.14 8.36 8.01
N GLU A 23 2.22 8.93 7.50
CA GLU A 23 2.46 10.38 7.55
C GLU A 23 1.90 10.98 6.28
N VAL A 24 0.76 11.65 6.38
CA VAL A 24 0.12 12.30 5.23
C VAL A 24 0.71 13.68 5.05
N SER A 25 1.02 14.02 3.79
CA SER A 25 1.60 15.33 3.48
C SER A 25 0.63 16.46 3.84
N PRO A 26 1.12 17.56 4.41
CA PRO A 26 0.24 18.64 4.90
C PRO A 26 -0.72 19.22 3.85
N GLU A 27 -0.32 19.21 2.60
CA GLU A 27 -1.16 19.72 1.50
C GLU A 27 -2.44 18.91 1.30
N TYR A 28 -2.50 17.68 1.85
CA TYR A 28 -3.67 16.81 1.76
C TYR A 28 -4.41 16.68 3.09
N ALA A 29 -4.11 17.53 4.06
CA ALA A 29 -4.68 17.43 5.40
C ALA A 29 -6.21 17.47 5.42
N ASP A 30 -6.81 18.30 4.56
CA ASP A 30 -8.27 18.40 4.49
C ASP A 30 -8.94 17.07 4.12
N ALA A 31 -8.23 16.21 3.41
CA ALA A 31 -8.76 14.91 3.01
C ALA A 31 -8.90 13.94 4.18
N LEU A 32 -8.32 14.24 5.34
CA LEU A 32 -8.40 13.42 6.53
C LEU A 32 -9.63 13.71 7.39
N ALA A 33 -10.40 14.75 7.06
CA ALA A 33 -11.57 15.11 7.88
C ALA A 33 -12.51 13.93 8.03
N GLY A 34 -12.79 13.54 9.26
CA GLY A 34 -13.72 12.44 9.56
C GLY A 34 -13.09 11.05 9.53
N VAL A 35 -11.82 10.93 9.19
CA VAL A 35 -11.18 9.62 9.09
C VAL A 35 -11.15 8.91 10.46
N GLU A 36 -11.09 9.64 11.55
CA GLU A 36 -11.07 9.12 12.91
C GLU A 36 -12.35 8.39 13.30
N ASP A 37 -13.43 8.58 12.55
CA ASP A 37 -14.70 7.88 12.80
C ASP A 37 -14.71 6.47 12.17
N GLN A 38 -13.70 6.13 11.42
CA GLN A 38 -13.58 4.82 10.77
C GLN A 38 -12.84 3.84 11.68
N ASP A 39 -13.30 2.59 11.72
CA ASP A 39 -12.57 1.52 12.41
C ASP A 39 -11.47 0.94 11.52
N HIS A 40 -11.71 0.91 10.23
CA HIS A 40 -10.80 0.35 9.24
C HIS A 40 -10.67 1.28 8.06
N LEU A 41 -9.53 1.18 7.39
CA LEU A 41 -9.23 1.94 6.19
C LEU A 41 -8.57 1.00 5.16
N TRP A 42 -8.78 1.29 3.88
CA TRP A 42 -8.02 0.68 2.81
C TRP A 42 -6.83 1.58 2.51
N ILE A 43 -5.63 1.00 2.53
CA ILE A 43 -4.39 1.72 2.22
C ILE A 43 -3.89 1.22 0.87
N VAL A 44 -3.73 2.13 -0.06
CA VAL A 44 -3.16 1.88 -1.38
C VAL A 44 -1.76 2.44 -1.37
N PHE A 45 -0.77 1.59 -1.62
CA PHE A 45 0.63 2.00 -1.50
C PHE A 45 1.45 1.43 -2.65
N TRP A 46 2.60 2.06 -2.89
CA TRP A 46 3.53 1.62 -3.92
C TRP A 46 4.57 0.71 -3.29
N MET A 47 4.73 -0.49 -3.84
CA MET A 47 5.72 -1.45 -3.34
C MET A 47 7.09 -1.10 -3.94
N HIS A 48 7.73 -0.10 -3.34
CA HIS A 48 8.92 0.56 -3.88
C HIS A 48 10.18 -0.30 -3.83
N GLU A 49 10.17 -1.40 -3.07
CA GLU A 49 11.32 -2.28 -2.95
C GLU A 49 11.39 -3.32 -4.06
N LEU A 50 10.37 -3.40 -4.92
CA LEU A 50 10.38 -4.32 -6.03
C LEU A 50 11.38 -3.85 -7.08
N PRO A 51 12.37 -4.70 -7.46
CA PRO A 51 13.28 -4.35 -8.56
C PRO A 51 12.51 -4.08 -9.85
N PRO A 52 12.85 -3.04 -10.61
CA PRO A 52 12.09 -2.67 -11.82
C PRO A 52 11.92 -3.82 -12.82
N GLU A 53 12.91 -4.69 -12.96
CA GLU A 53 12.84 -5.83 -13.88
C GLU A 53 11.77 -6.85 -13.49
N GLU A 54 11.40 -6.90 -12.21
CA GLU A 54 10.37 -7.82 -11.73
C GLU A 54 8.96 -7.36 -12.12
N ARG A 55 8.80 -6.14 -12.58
CA ARG A 55 7.52 -5.63 -13.05
C ARG A 55 7.05 -6.33 -14.32
N HIS A 56 7.95 -6.97 -15.04
CA HIS A 56 7.64 -7.69 -16.28
C HIS A 56 7.30 -9.15 -16.06
N ARG A 57 7.40 -9.63 -14.83
CA ARG A 57 7.05 -11.00 -14.47
C ARG A 57 5.53 -11.11 -14.40
N LEU A 58 4.95 -11.88 -15.31
CA LEU A 58 3.50 -12.01 -15.44
C LEU A 58 2.92 -13.23 -14.73
N ARG A 59 3.78 -14.17 -14.32
CA ARG A 59 3.38 -15.37 -13.58
C ARG A 59 4.32 -15.60 -12.43
N THR A 60 3.79 -16.11 -11.32
CA THR A 60 4.61 -16.45 -10.16
C THR A 60 3.89 -17.52 -9.34
N HIS A 61 4.62 -18.11 -8.38
CA HIS A 61 4.04 -19.04 -7.44
C HIS A 61 3.33 -18.27 -6.33
N PRO A 62 2.10 -18.72 -5.92
CA PRO A 62 1.39 -18.08 -4.80
C PRO A 62 2.26 -18.08 -3.55
N MET A 63 2.45 -16.91 -2.92
CA MET A 63 3.25 -16.76 -1.69
C MET A 63 4.68 -17.29 -1.82
N GLY A 64 5.21 -17.39 -3.03
CA GLY A 64 6.52 -17.99 -3.26
C GLY A 64 6.57 -19.50 -3.08
N ASP A 65 5.44 -20.15 -2.89
CA ASP A 65 5.36 -21.59 -2.65
C ASP A 65 5.46 -22.36 -3.96
N ARG A 66 6.62 -22.96 -4.19
CA ARG A 66 6.90 -23.69 -5.42
C ARG A 66 6.13 -25.01 -5.54
N SER A 67 5.49 -25.47 -4.48
CA SER A 67 4.62 -26.64 -4.53
C SER A 67 3.28 -26.34 -5.19
N GLN A 68 2.92 -25.05 -5.29
CA GLN A 68 1.70 -24.61 -5.95
C GLN A 68 1.98 -24.30 -7.42
N PRO A 69 1.00 -24.51 -8.31
CA PRO A 69 1.17 -24.10 -9.70
C PRO A 69 1.37 -22.60 -9.81
N MET A 70 2.14 -22.20 -10.82
CA MET A 70 2.30 -20.79 -11.13
C MET A 70 0.96 -20.22 -11.58
N ARG A 71 0.69 -18.97 -11.19
CA ARG A 71 -0.52 -18.25 -11.59
C ARG A 71 -0.13 -16.89 -12.17
N GLY A 72 -1.03 -16.34 -12.98
CA GLY A 72 -0.89 -14.96 -13.42
C GLY A 72 -0.94 -14.02 -12.22
N VAL A 73 -0.15 -12.95 -12.27
CA VAL A 73 -0.01 -12.03 -11.13
C VAL A 73 -1.32 -11.30 -10.81
N PHE A 74 -2.25 -11.20 -11.78
CA PHE A 74 -3.55 -10.58 -11.52
C PHE A 74 -4.49 -11.48 -10.73
N ALA A 75 -4.15 -12.75 -10.59
CA ALA A 75 -4.88 -13.68 -9.73
C ALA A 75 -4.31 -13.72 -8.31
N LEU A 76 -3.34 -12.87 -8.01
CA LEU A 76 -2.58 -12.88 -6.76
C LEU A 76 -2.41 -11.45 -6.25
N HIS A 77 -1.93 -11.34 -5.02
CA HIS A 77 -1.47 -10.09 -4.42
C HIS A 77 0.05 -9.96 -4.46
N SER A 78 0.70 -10.65 -5.37
CA SER A 78 2.16 -10.59 -5.51
C SER A 78 2.64 -9.18 -5.82
N PRO A 79 3.78 -8.73 -5.27
CA PRO A 79 4.39 -7.46 -5.68
C PRO A 79 4.92 -7.50 -7.11
N CYS A 80 5.27 -8.69 -7.62
CA CYS A 80 5.75 -8.85 -9.00
C CYS A 80 4.59 -8.62 -9.95
N ARG A 81 4.42 -7.38 -10.39
CA ARG A 81 3.32 -6.98 -11.27
C ARG A 81 3.67 -5.71 -12.04
N PRO A 82 3.01 -5.44 -13.17
CA PRO A 82 3.33 -4.25 -13.98
C PRO A 82 3.33 -2.94 -13.21
N ASN A 83 2.34 -2.77 -12.33
CA ASN A 83 2.28 -1.62 -11.43
C ASN A 83 2.26 -2.18 -10.00
N PRO A 84 3.38 -2.11 -9.27
CA PRO A 84 3.48 -2.74 -7.95
C PRO A 84 2.71 -1.95 -6.89
N ILE A 85 1.40 -1.97 -7.03
CA ILE A 85 0.47 -1.31 -6.12
C ILE A 85 -0.03 -2.33 -5.11
N GLY A 86 0.14 -2.03 -3.83
CA GLY A 86 -0.38 -2.84 -2.74
C GLY A 86 -1.70 -2.27 -2.25
N LEU A 87 -2.54 -3.13 -1.70
CA LEU A 87 -3.84 -2.77 -1.16
C LEU A 87 -4.07 -3.59 0.09
N THR A 88 -4.19 -2.93 1.24
CA THR A 88 -4.39 -3.62 2.51
C THR A 88 -5.46 -2.91 3.31
N ARG A 89 -6.40 -3.68 3.86
CA ARG A 89 -7.37 -3.17 4.81
C ARG A 89 -6.72 -3.21 6.19
N VAL A 90 -6.65 -2.06 6.84
CA VAL A 90 -5.98 -1.91 8.13
C VAL A 90 -6.97 -1.44 9.18
N ARG A 91 -6.66 -1.73 10.44
CA ARG A 91 -7.40 -1.19 11.56
C ARG A 91 -6.80 0.16 11.94
N LEU A 92 -7.63 1.18 12.03
CA LEU A 92 -7.19 2.50 12.48
C LEU A 92 -7.09 2.49 14.00
N LEU A 93 -5.91 2.76 14.53
CA LEU A 93 -5.67 2.81 15.98
C LEU A 93 -5.85 4.21 16.52
N SER A 94 -5.32 5.22 15.84
CA SER A 94 -5.46 6.60 16.26
C SER A 94 -5.07 7.55 15.14
N ARG A 95 -5.55 8.77 15.24
CA ARG A 95 -5.13 9.87 14.39
C ARG A 95 -4.58 10.99 15.25
N ARG A 96 -3.44 11.53 14.84
CA ARG A 96 -2.88 12.73 15.45
C ARG A 96 -2.45 13.67 14.33
N GLU A 97 -3.24 14.73 14.12
CA GLU A 97 -3.03 15.67 13.02
C GLU A 97 -2.99 14.94 11.68
N ASN A 98 -1.83 14.92 11.01
CA ASN A 98 -1.66 14.28 9.71
C ASN A 98 -1.09 12.88 9.81
N SER A 99 -0.99 12.31 11.01
CA SER A 99 -0.42 10.99 11.25
C SER A 99 -1.51 10.01 11.65
N LEU A 100 -1.56 8.88 10.96
CA LEU A 100 -2.49 7.80 11.25
C LEU A 100 -1.70 6.60 11.75
N SER A 101 -1.99 6.15 12.97
CA SER A 101 -1.44 4.89 13.48
C SER A 101 -2.38 3.77 13.11
N VAL A 102 -1.87 2.75 12.43
CA VAL A 102 -2.65 1.63 11.93
C VAL A 102 -2.01 0.31 12.29
N ALA A 103 -2.83 -0.74 12.39
CA ALA A 103 -2.38 -2.11 12.60
C ALA A 103 -2.59 -2.91 11.31
N ASP A 104 -1.79 -3.97 11.18
CA ASP A 104 -1.95 -4.97 10.10
C ASP A 104 -1.57 -4.48 8.69
N LEU A 105 -0.80 -3.42 8.59
CA LEU A 105 -0.27 -2.96 7.32
C LEU A 105 1.02 -3.72 7.00
N ASP A 106 1.06 -4.33 5.83
CA ASP A 106 2.21 -5.13 5.39
C ASP A 106 3.17 -4.39 4.46
N ALA A 107 3.03 -3.06 4.37
CA ALA A 107 3.93 -2.24 3.59
C ALA A 107 5.29 -2.07 4.29
N PHE A 108 6.35 -1.95 3.50
CA PHE A 108 7.69 -1.69 4.03
C PHE A 108 7.81 -0.25 4.52
N ASP A 109 8.74 -0.03 5.43
CA ASP A 109 9.09 1.31 5.90
C ASP A 109 9.47 2.18 4.69
N GLY A 110 8.97 3.41 4.68
CA GLY A 110 9.22 4.35 3.58
C GLY A 110 8.31 4.19 2.37
N SER A 111 7.40 3.20 2.37
CA SER A 111 6.51 2.99 1.21
C SER A 111 5.69 4.24 0.92
N PRO A 112 5.70 4.71 -0.34
CA PRO A 112 4.80 5.80 -0.72
C PRO A 112 3.34 5.36 -0.62
N VAL A 113 2.50 6.17 0.00
CA VAL A 113 1.06 5.93 0.07
C VAL A 113 0.40 6.69 -1.08
N ILE A 114 -0.41 6.00 -1.85
CA ILE A 114 -1.03 6.55 -3.05
C ILE A 114 -2.44 7.05 -2.74
N ASP A 115 -3.17 6.33 -1.90
CA ASP A 115 -4.56 6.66 -1.59
C ASP A 115 -4.98 6.01 -0.29
N ILE A 116 -6.03 6.55 0.32
CA ILE A 116 -6.66 6.02 1.52
C ILE A 116 -8.16 6.05 1.27
N LYS A 117 -8.83 4.94 1.54
CA LYS A 117 -10.28 4.84 1.37
C LYS A 117 -10.90 4.31 2.64
N SER A 118 -12.17 4.68 2.86
CA SER A 118 -12.93 4.14 4.00
C SER A 118 -13.04 2.62 3.88
N GLY A 119 -12.89 1.95 4.97
CA GLY A 119 -12.89 0.49 5.05
C GLY A 119 -14.08 -0.01 5.85
#